data_d868ed7d0f422797938af27ee7385abf
#
_entry.id   d868ed7d0f422797938af27ee7385abf
#
_cell.length_a   1.000
_cell.length_b   1.000
_cell.length_c   1.000
_cell.angle_alpha   90.00
_cell.angle_beta   90.00
_cell.angle_gamma   90.00
#
_symmetry.space_group_name_H-M   'P 1'
#
loop_
_entity.id
_entity.type
_entity.pdbx_description
1 polymer ?
#
loop_
_entity_poly.entity_id
_entity_poly.type
_entity_poly.pdbx_seq_one_letter_code
_entity_poly.pdbx_strand_id
1 'polypeptide(L)'
;MKRLHWINTHRYCLAGLYLFVFLSGFFLLQSFGPEPRWVIHSVVDDWIPFNEWFVVLYFLWYLWVPLFLVYFMVKDKDAYLELCFIMFAGATICLAIYLIFPNGLNLREEIDKDHFCAEMVRFLRSIDPPRNVCPSIHVSSTVAIHLVICRARSFNKCRKIKWMS
;
A
#
# COMPACT_ATOMS: atom_id res chain seq x y z
N MET A 1 14.11 -33.87 -4.12
CA MET A 1 12.77 -34.26 -3.62
C MET A 1 12.26 -33.38 -2.46
N LYS A 2 13.06 -33.08 -1.43
CA LYS A 2 12.60 -32.25 -0.28
C LYS A 2 12.10 -30.81 -0.66
N ARG A 3 12.72 -30.15 -1.65
CA ARG A 3 12.31 -28.80 -2.11
C ARG A 3 10.95 -28.79 -2.82
N LEU A 4 10.66 -29.79 -3.66
CA LEU A 4 9.36 -29.91 -4.32
C LEU A 4 8.22 -30.21 -3.34
N HIS A 5 8.49 -31.02 -2.30
CA HIS A 5 7.51 -31.28 -1.26
C HIS A 5 7.20 -30.02 -0.45
N TRP A 6 8.22 -29.21 -0.13
CA TRP A 6 8.04 -27.95 0.57
C TRP A 6 7.18 -26.96 -0.25
N ILE A 7 7.47 -26.79 -1.55
CA ILE A 7 6.70 -25.94 -2.48
C ILE A 7 5.24 -26.39 -2.55
N ASN A 8 4.99 -27.70 -2.64
CA ASN A 8 3.62 -28.23 -2.68
C ASN A 8 2.83 -27.96 -1.38
N THR A 9 3.52 -27.99 -0.24
CA THR A 9 2.89 -27.75 1.07
C THR A 9 2.64 -26.26 1.32
N HIS A 10 3.43 -25.37 0.67
CA HIS A 10 3.39 -23.92 0.89
C HIS A 10 2.93 -23.14 -0.35
N ARG A 11 2.12 -23.75 -1.20
CA ARG A 11 1.59 -23.10 -2.43
C ARG A 11 0.88 -21.77 -2.16
N TYR A 12 0.29 -21.59 -0.98
CA TYR A 12 -0.34 -20.35 -0.59
C TYR A 12 0.63 -19.15 -0.60
N CYS A 13 1.94 -19.37 -0.37
CA CYS A 13 2.94 -18.31 -0.44
C CYS A 13 3.03 -17.68 -1.85
N LEU A 14 2.64 -18.45 -2.90
CA LEU A 14 2.64 -17.96 -4.28
C LEU A 14 1.64 -16.81 -4.50
N ALA A 15 0.62 -16.69 -3.64
CA ALA A 15 -0.32 -15.57 -3.71
C ALA A 15 0.41 -14.22 -3.59
N GLY A 16 1.49 -14.14 -2.78
CA GLY A 16 2.31 -12.94 -2.65
C GLY A 16 3.06 -12.55 -3.92
N LEU A 17 3.26 -13.46 -4.88
CA LEU A 17 3.89 -13.13 -6.17
C LEU A 17 3.05 -12.15 -6.99
N TYR A 18 1.75 -12.06 -6.71
CA TYR A 18 0.90 -11.06 -7.34
C TYR A 18 1.36 -9.63 -7.05
N LEU A 19 2.05 -9.41 -5.93
CA LEU A 19 2.65 -8.11 -5.62
C LEU A 19 3.59 -7.65 -6.74
N PHE A 20 4.40 -8.54 -7.29
CA PHE A 20 5.31 -8.20 -8.40
C PHE A 20 4.54 -7.89 -9.68
N VAL A 21 3.46 -8.62 -9.96
CA VAL A 21 2.58 -8.35 -11.11
C VAL A 21 1.94 -6.97 -10.96
N PHE A 22 1.40 -6.68 -9.76
CA PHE A 22 0.82 -5.39 -9.44
C PHE A 22 1.84 -4.25 -9.57
N LEU A 23 3.03 -4.39 -8.95
CA LEU A 23 4.08 -3.37 -9.03
C LEU A 23 4.51 -3.12 -10.48
N SER A 24 4.68 -4.18 -11.27
CA SER A 24 5.01 -4.04 -12.69
C SER A 24 3.93 -3.28 -13.45
N GLY A 25 2.65 -3.62 -13.23
CA GLY A 25 1.51 -2.92 -13.84
C GLY A 25 1.44 -1.45 -13.39
N PHE A 26 1.68 -1.19 -12.11
CA PHE A 26 1.71 0.17 -11.57
C PHE A 26 2.82 1.02 -12.19
N PHE A 27 4.05 0.51 -12.24
CA PHE A 27 5.18 1.23 -12.86
C PHE A 27 5.01 1.44 -14.36
N LEU A 28 4.46 0.46 -15.07
CA LEU A 28 4.12 0.61 -16.49
C LEU A 28 3.08 1.72 -16.68
N LEU A 29 2.04 1.74 -15.86
CA LEU A 29 1.01 2.76 -15.90
C LEU A 29 1.57 4.15 -15.55
N GLN A 30 2.49 4.21 -14.59
CA GLN A 30 3.15 5.44 -14.17
C GLN A 30 4.04 6.02 -15.27
N SER A 31 4.72 5.14 -16.03
CA SER A 31 5.70 5.53 -17.07
C SER A 31 5.06 5.77 -18.44
N PHE A 32 4.07 4.97 -18.81
CA PHE A 32 3.48 4.95 -20.16
C PHE A 32 1.96 5.19 -20.16
N GLY A 33 1.37 5.37 -19.00
CA GLY A 33 -0.07 5.62 -18.86
C GLY A 33 -0.47 7.00 -19.38
N PRO A 34 -1.77 7.22 -19.56
CA PRO A 34 -2.29 8.50 -20.02
C PRO A 34 -1.97 9.63 -19.02
N GLU A 35 -1.73 10.83 -19.56
CA GLU A 35 -1.57 12.02 -18.73
C GLU A 35 -2.85 12.30 -17.93
N PRO A 36 -2.71 12.82 -16.68
CA PRO A 36 -3.86 13.15 -15.85
C PRO A 36 -4.79 14.15 -16.55
N ARG A 37 -6.03 13.76 -16.78
CA ARG A 37 -7.08 14.62 -17.32
C ARG A 37 -7.89 15.31 -16.25
N TRP A 38 -7.86 14.75 -15.03
CA TRP A 38 -8.66 15.20 -13.91
C TRP A 38 -7.75 15.56 -12.73
N VAL A 39 -7.85 16.79 -12.28
CA VAL A 39 -7.15 17.22 -11.06
C VAL A 39 -8.08 16.96 -9.88
N ILE A 40 -7.65 16.11 -8.97
CA ILE A 40 -8.38 15.83 -7.73
C ILE A 40 -8.02 16.93 -6.73
N HIS A 41 -9.04 17.62 -6.24
CA HIS A 41 -8.92 18.68 -5.25
C HIS A 41 -10.16 18.68 -4.34
N SER A 42 -9.94 18.89 -3.08
CA SER A 42 -11.00 19.05 -2.07
C SER A 42 -10.78 20.35 -1.31
N VAL A 43 -11.85 21.02 -0.89
CA VAL A 43 -11.77 22.21 -0.03
C VAL A 43 -11.00 21.93 1.27
N VAL A 44 -10.96 20.68 1.72
CA VAL A 44 -10.19 20.27 2.91
C VAL A 44 -8.69 20.36 2.65
N ASP A 45 -8.24 20.15 1.41
CA ASP A 45 -6.83 20.22 1.05
C ASP A 45 -6.25 21.64 1.24
N ASP A 46 -7.10 22.66 1.07
CA ASP A 46 -6.71 24.08 1.27
C ASP A 46 -6.48 24.43 2.75
N TRP A 47 -7.03 23.62 3.66
CA TRP A 47 -6.92 23.86 5.11
C TRP A 47 -5.74 23.12 5.75
N ILE A 48 -5.21 22.12 5.05
CA ILE A 48 -4.11 21.28 5.55
C ILE A 48 -2.79 21.84 5.04
N PRO A 49 -1.98 22.50 5.88
CA PRO A 49 -0.70 23.02 5.45
C PRO A 49 0.26 21.87 5.12
N PHE A 50 1.09 22.06 4.10
CA PHE A 50 2.15 21.11 3.77
C PHE A 50 3.15 20.99 4.92
N ASN A 51 3.46 19.75 5.30
CA ASN A 51 4.43 19.47 6.35
C ASN A 51 5.31 18.28 5.96
N GLU A 52 6.59 18.53 5.80
CA GLU A 52 7.60 17.57 5.33
C GLU A 52 7.76 16.36 6.26
N TRP A 53 7.45 16.51 7.56
CA TRP A 53 7.56 15.44 8.54
C TRP A 53 6.64 14.25 8.28
N PHE A 54 5.54 14.46 7.56
CA PHE A 54 4.64 13.36 7.17
C PHE A 54 5.29 12.36 6.23
N VAL A 55 6.40 12.70 5.58
CA VAL A 55 7.18 11.76 4.76
C VAL A 55 7.63 10.53 5.56
N VAL A 56 7.88 10.67 6.86
CA VAL A 56 8.23 9.55 7.74
C VAL A 56 7.10 8.52 7.79
N LEU A 57 5.85 8.98 7.92
CA LEU A 57 4.68 8.10 7.90
C LEU A 57 4.50 7.43 6.53
N TYR A 58 4.82 8.13 5.46
CA TYR A 58 4.80 7.59 4.11
C TYR A 58 5.81 6.44 3.94
N PHE A 59 7.04 6.61 4.41
CA PHE A 59 8.04 5.55 4.37
C PHE A 59 7.72 4.38 5.33
N LEU A 60 7.08 4.64 6.46
CA LEU A 60 6.59 3.59 7.35
C LEU A 60 5.57 2.68 6.65
N TRP A 61 4.76 3.21 5.75
CA TRP A 61 3.82 2.40 4.98
C TRP A 61 4.53 1.36 4.10
N TYR A 62 5.67 1.71 3.46
CA TYR A 62 6.45 0.74 2.69
C TYR A 62 6.98 -0.41 3.54
N LEU A 63 7.22 -0.20 4.82
CA LEU A 63 7.61 -1.24 5.77
C LEU A 63 6.39 -2.01 6.29
N TRP A 64 5.29 -1.31 6.52
CA TRP A 64 4.06 -1.82 7.11
C TRP A 64 3.43 -2.95 6.27
N VAL A 65 3.28 -2.74 4.97
CA VAL A 65 2.66 -3.71 4.06
C VAL A 65 3.43 -5.04 4.01
N PRO A 66 4.74 -5.08 3.70
CA PRO A 66 5.47 -6.35 3.69
C PRO A 66 5.57 -7.00 5.07
N LEU A 67 5.64 -6.20 6.15
CA LEU A 67 5.67 -6.71 7.51
C LEU A 67 4.44 -7.59 7.80
N PHE A 68 3.24 -7.10 7.51
CA PHE A 68 2.00 -7.86 7.75
C PHE A 68 1.82 -9.02 6.78
N LEU A 69 2.24 -8.88 5.52
CA LEU A 69 2.25 -10.00 4.58
C LEU A 69 3.12 -11.14 5.09
N VAL A 70 4.37 -10.85 5.51
CA VAL A 70 5.29 -11.86 6.03
C VAL A 70 4.79 -12.42 7.37
N TYR A 71 4.28 -11.57 8.26
CA TYR A 71 3.75 -12.00 9.55
C TYR A 71 2.62 -13.03 9.38
N PHE A 72 1.59 -12.72 8.59
CA PHE A 72 0.48 -13.64 8.38
C PHE A 72 0.90 -14.87 7.57
N MET A 73 1.79 -14.73 6.60
CA MET A 73 2.32 -15.85 5.83
C MET A 73 2.94 -16.92 6.74
N VAL A 74 3.60 -16.51 7.82
CA VAL A 74 4.27 -17.41 8.78
C VAL A 74 3.33 -17.90 9.88
N LYS A 75 2.40 -17.04 10.35
CA LYS A 75 1.63 -17.28 11.57
C LYS A 75 0.19 -17.71 11.34
N ASP A 76 -0.44 -17.30 10.24
CA ASP A 76 -1.86 -17.53 9.99
C ASP A 76 -2.14 -17.57 8.49
N LYS A 77 -2.13 -18.77 7.93
CA LYS A 77 -2.32 -18.99 6.49
C LYS A 77 -3.65 -18.42 5.99
N ASP A 78 -4.73 -18.58 6.75
CA ASP A 78 -6.05 -18.15 6.32
C ASP A 78 -6.12 -16.62 6.29
N ALA A 79 -5.57 -15.96 7.32
CA ALA A 79 -5.43 -14.51 7.36
C ALA A 79 -4.50 -13.98 6.25
N TYR A 80 -3.43 -14.70 5.93
CA TYR A 80 -2.55 -14.34 4.81
C TYR A 80 -3.28 -14.36 3.47
N LEU A 81 -4.03 -15.41 3.18
CA LEU A 81 -4.78 -15.53 1.93
C LEU A 81 -5.91 -14.49 1.85
N GLU A 82 -6.59 -14.22 2.97
CA GLU A 82 -7.59 -13.16 3.06
C GLU A 82 -6.95 -11.79 2.78
N LEU A 83 -5.79 -11.51 3.39
CA LEU A 83 -5.05 -10.27 3.15
C LEU A 83 -4.62 -10.11 1.70
N CYS A 84 -4.03 -11.15 1.12
CA CYS A 84 -3.64 -11.15 -0.30
C CYS A 84 -4.86 -10.88 -1.19
N PHE A 85 -5.98 -11.54 -0.95
CA PHE A 85 -7.18 -11.37 -1.75
C PHE A 85 -7.72 -9.94 -1.67
N ILE A 86 -7.97 -9.41 -0.46
CA ILE A 86 -8.56 -8.08 -0.28
C ILE A 86 -7.62 -6.99 -0.81
N MET A 87 -6.34 -7.08 -0.46
CA MET A 87 -5.34 -6.08 -0.84
C MET A 87 -5.11 -6.06 -2.35
N PHE A 88 -4.95 -7.23 -2.97
CA PHE A 88 -4.65 -7.32 -4.40
C PHE A 88 -5.88 -7.05 -5.26
N ALA A 89 -7.08 -7.45 -4.82
CA ALA A 89 -8.32 -7.06 -5.48
C ALA A 89 -8.49 -5.53 -5.46
N GLY A 90 -8.31 -4.90 -4.30
CA GLY A 90 -8.36 -3.45 -4.15
C GLY A 90 -7.34 -2.73 -5.03
N ALA A 91 -6.08 -3.22 -5.04
CA ALA A 91 -5.02 -2.68 -5.89
C ALA A 91 -5.33 -2.81 -7.38
N THR A 92 -5.88 -3.96 -7.81
CA THR A 92 -6.30 -4.18 -9.22
C THR A 92 -7.41 -3.23 -9.62
N ILE A 93 -8.40 -3.02 -8.74
CA ILE A 93 -9.48 -2.06 -8.97
C ILE A 93 -8.92 -0.65 -9.11
N CYS A 94 -7.95 -0.25 -8.26
CA CYS A 94 -7.28 1.04 -8.37
C CYS A 94 -6.60 1.20 -9.74
N LEU A 95 -5.83 0.19 -10.19
CA LEU A 95 -5.18 0.23 -11.50
C LEU A 95 -6.19 0.35 -12.65
N ALA A 96 -7.29 -0.40 -12.59
CA ALA A 96 -8.35 -0.32 -13.59
C ALA A 96 -8.99 1.09 -13.63
N ILE A 97 -9.22 1.70 -12.46
CA ILE A 97 -9.74 3.06 -12.38
C ILE A 97 -8.75 4.06 -12.95
N TYR A 98 -7.45 3.94 -12.66
CA TYR A 98 -6.43 4.84 -13.20
C TYR A 98 -6.33 4.81 -14.73
N LEU A 99 -6.57 3.64 -15.33
CA LEU A 99 -6.63 3.50 -16.80
C LEU A 99 -7.84 4.20 -17.41
N ILE A 100 -8.99 4.09 -16.75
CA ILE A 100 -10.27 4.65 -17.25
C ILE A 100 -10.39 6.13 -16.89
N PHE A 101 -9.93 6.49 -15.70
CA PHE A 101 -10.02 7.81 -15.11
C PHE A 101 -8.63 8.30 -14.67
N PRO A 102 -7.77 8.71 -15.63
CA PRO A 102 -6.44 9.20 -15.32
C PRO A 102 -6.54 10.53 -14.55
N ASN A 103 -6.11 10.48 -13.31
CA ASN A 103 -6.23 11.60 -12.38
C ASN A 103 -4.88 11.97 -11.77
N GLY A 104 -4.78 13.18 -11.26
CA GLY A 104 -3.58 13.71 -10.65
C GLY A 104 -3.86 14.76 -9.60
N LEU A 105 -2.80 15.26 -9.00
CA LEU A 105 -2.83 16.26 -7.94
C LEU A 105 -1.98 17.45 -8.33
N ASN A 106 -2.45 18.67 -8.02
CA ASN A 106 -1.72 19.90 -8.25
C ASN A 106 -1.54 20.69 -6.94
N LEU A 107 -1.09 19.99 -5.88
CA LEU A 107 -0.89 20.54 -4.54
C LEU A 107 0.58 20.50 -4.10
N ARG A 108 1.53 20.36 -5.05
CA ARG A 108 2.95 20.31 -4.70
C ARG A 108 3.51 21.71 -4.53
N GLU A 109 3.68 22.11 -3.27
CA GLU A 109 4.38 23.33 -2.89
C GLU A 109 5.89 23.20 -3.10
N GLU A 110 6.59 24.33 -3.27
CA GLU A 110 8.05 24.37 -3.28
C GLU A 110 8.59 24.05 -1.88
N ILE A 111 9.75 23.40 -1.82
CA ILE A 111 10.38 23.00 -0.57
C ILE A 111 11.63 23.85 -0.39
N ASP A 112 11.48 24.93 0.38
CA ASP A 112 12.56 25.90 0.62
C ASP A 112 13.48 25.48 1.79
N LYS A 113 13.07 24.48 2.59
CA LYS A 113 13.82 24.04 3.77
C LYS A 113 14.87 22.99 3.43
N ASP A 114 16.02 23.09 4.06
CA ASP A 114 17.14 22.16 3.92
C ASP A 114 17.30 21.34 5.22
N HIS A 115 16.50 20.28 5.33
CA HIS A 115 16.63 19.29 6.39
C HIS A 115 16.30 17.90 5.86
N PHE A 116 16.64 16.86 6.62
CA PHE A 116 16.54 15.47 6.20
C PHE A 116 15.16 15.09 5.63
N CYS A 117 14.06 15.49 6.28
CA CYS A 117 12.72 15.19 5.78
C CYS A 117 12.40 15.91 4.46
N ALA A 118 12.89 17.14 4.27
CA ALA A 118 12.73 17.87 3.02
C ALA A 118 13.45 17.16 1.86
N GLU A 119 14.67 16.68 2.09
CA GLU A 119 15.41 15.86 1.11
C GLU A 119 14.67 14.56 0.79
N MET A 120 14.12 13.88 1.79
CA MET A 120 13.30 12.68 1.58
C MET A 120 12.07 12.98 0.71
N VAL A 121 11.40 14.13 0.93
CA VAL A 121 10.26 14.54 0.08
C VAL A 121 10.71 14.85 -1.34
N ARG A 122 11.84 15.57 -1.54
CA ARG A 122 12.40 15.83 -2.88
C ARG A 122 12.72 14.52 -3.59
N PHE A 123 13.38 13.58 -2.91
CA PHE A 123 13.65 12.24 -3.45
C PHE A 123 12.36 11.51 -3.83
N LEU A 124 11.36 11.48 -2.94
CA LEU A 124 10.08 10.85 -3.21
C LEU A 124 9.40 11.46 -4.44
N ARG A 125 9.37 12.79 -4.53
CA ARG A 125 8.78 13.52 -5.66
C ARG A 125 9.50 13.26 -6.99
N SER A 126 10.78 12.89 -6.96
CA SER A 126 11.56 12.56 -8.17
C SER A 126 11.18 11.20 -8.76
N ILE A 127 10.74 10.26 -7.93
CA ILE A 127 10.40 8.90 -8.35
C ILE A 127 8.89 8.65 -8.46
N ASP A 128 8.08 9.47 -7.77
CA ASP A 128 6.62 9.34 -7.73
C ASP A 128 5.95 10.61 -8.24
N PRO A 129 5.60 10.67 -9.53
CA PRO A 129 4.90 11.81 -10.11
C PRO A 129 3.48 11.96 -9.50
N PRO A 130 2.88 13.18 -9.53
CA PRO A 130 1.59 13.47 -8.90
C PRO A 130 0.42 12.99 -9.77
N ARG A 131 0.41 11.71 -10.13
CA ARG A 131 -0.62 11.08 -10.95
C ARG A 131 -1.15 9.80 -10.28
N ASN A 132 -2.35 9.36 -10.69
CA ASN A 132 -2.97 8.15 -10.17
C ASN A 132 -3.17 8.19 -8.65
N VAL A 133 -3.71 9.29 -8.15
CA VAL A 133 -3.83 9.57 -6.72
C VAL A 133 -5.14 9.07 -6.11
N CYS A 134 -6.19 8.94 -6.91
CA CYS A 134 -7.52 8.53 -6.46
C CYS A 134 -8.09 7.40 -7.33
N PRO A 135 -8.55 6.29 -6.74
CA PRO A 135 -8.54 5.93 -5.31
C PRO A 135 -7.14 5.65 -4.76
N SER A 136 -6.92 5.88 -3.45
CA SER A 136 -5.60 5.71 -2.84
C SER A 136 -5.26 4.24 -2.55
N ILE A 137 -4.18 3.74 -3.14
CA ILE A 137 -3.63 2.40 -2.87
C ILE A 137 -3.13 2.31 -1.43
N HIS A 138 -2.57 3.39 -0.88
CA HIS A 138 -2.11 3.47 0.50
C HIS A 138 -3.26 3.25 1.48
N VAL A 139 -4.39 3.92 1.27
CA VAL A 139 -5.59 3.75 2.09
C VAL A 139 -6.16 2.34 1.90
N SER A 140 -6.32 1.87 0.67
CA SER A 140 -6.88 0.55 0.36
C SER A 140 -6.10 -0.57 1.04
N SER A 141 -4.76 -0.57 0.94
CA SER A 141 -3.91 -1.59 1.57
C SER A 141 -3.91 -1.51 3.09
N THR A 142 -3.91 -0.29 3.66
CA THR A 142 -3.98 -0.09 5.11
C THR A 142 -5.31 -0.59 5.67
N VAL A 143 -6.42 -0.29 5.00
CA VAL A 143 -7.76 -0.79 5.38
C VAL A 143 -7.81 -2.32 5.28
N ALA A 144 -7.25 -2.91 4.22
CA ALA A 144 -7.18 -4.37 4.08
C ALA A 144 -6.44 -5.03 5.27
N ILE A 145 -5.27 -4.49 5.63
CA ILE A 145 -4.50 -4.97 6.78
C ILE A 145 -5.32 -4.84 8.07
N HIS A 146 -5.94 -3.69 8.30
CA HIS A 146 -6.77 -3.45 9.48
C HIS A 146 -7.92 -4.46 9.61
N LEU A 147 -8.66 -4.68 8.53
CA LEU A 147 -9.77 -5.63 8.50
C LEU A 147 -9.31 -7.05 8.84
N VAL A 148 -8.18 -7.48 8.27
CA VAL A 148 -7.63 -8.81 8.54
C VAL A 148 -7.12 -8.93 9.98
N ILE A 149 -6.45 -7.91 10.53
CA ILE A 149 -6.03 -7.90 11.95
C ILE A 149 -7.25 -8.09 12.88
N CYS A 150 -8.34 -7.38 12.59
CA CYS A 150 -9.57 -7.48 13.41
C CYS A 150 -10.20 -8.87 13.38
N ARG A 151 -10.02 -9.63 12.30
CA ARG A 151 -10.60 -10.96 12.08
C ARG A 151 -9.66 -12.11 12.42
N ALA A 152 -8.34 -11.90 12.29
CA ALA A 152 -7.34 -12.94 12.43
C ALA A 152 -7.36 -13.62 13.81
N ARG A 153 -7.37 -14.93 13.82
CA ARG A 153 -7.36 -15.74 15.05
C ARG A 153 -6.08 -15.53 15.86
N SER A 154 -4.97 -15.29 15.19
CA SER A 154 -3.66 -15.01 15.80
C SER A 154 -3.70 -13.80 16.74
N PHE A 155 -4.41 -12.71 16.37
CA PHE A 155 -4.60 -11.53 17.21
C PHE A 155 -5.72 -11.68 18.24
N ASN A 156 -6.80 -12.38 17.91
CA ASN A 156 -7.92 -12.61 18.84
C ASN A 156 -7.52 -13.50 20.03
N LYS A 157 -6.56 -14.42 19.84
CA LYS A 157 -6.04 -15.25 20.93
C LYS A 157 -5.28 -14.42 21.98
N CYS A 158 -4.48 -13.44 21.55
CA CYS A 158 -3.80 -12.52 22.45
C CYS A 158 -4.79 -11.62 23.22
N ARG A 159 -5.91 -11.21 22.61
CA ARG A 159 -6.93 -10.39 23.25
C ARG A 159 -7.68 -11.14 24.36
N LYS A 160 -7.99 -12.44 24.16
CA LYS A 160 -8.65 -13.25 25.18
C LYS A 160 -7.77 -13.48 26.44
N ILE A 161 -6.46 -13.65 26.26
CA ILE A 161 -5.54 -13.83 27.40
C ILE A 161 -5.47 -12.56 28.25
N LYS A 162 -5.54 -11.38 27.65
CA LYS A 162 -5.46 -10.09 28.38
C LYS A 162 -6.73 -9.75 29.19
N TRP A 163 -7.85 -10.41 28.94
CA TRP A 163 -9.10 -10.24 29.70
C TRP A 163 -9.29 -11.31 30.78
N MET A 164 -8.40 -12.31 30.86
CA MET A 164 -8.45 -13.39 31.85
C MET A 164 -7.36 -13.28 32.92
N SER A 165 -6.53 -12.25 32.87
CA SER A 165 -5.52 -11.87 33.88
C SER A 165 -5.91 -10.56 34.56
#